data_e0d0f862c150c6ee4d940ad7c3d2c9c8
#
_entry.id   e0d0f862c150c6ee4d940ad7c3d2c9c8
#
_cell.length_a   1.000
_cell.length_b   1.000
_cell.length_c   1.000
_cell.angle_alpha   90.00
_cell.angle_beta   90.00
_cell.angle_gamma   90.00
#
_symmetry.space_group_name_H-M   'P 1'
#
loop_
_entity.id
_entity.type
_entity.pdbx_description
1 polymer ?
#
loop_
_entity_poly.entity_id
_entity_poly.type
_entity_poly.pdbx_seq_one_letter_code
_entity_poly.pdbx_strand_id
1 'polypeptide(L)'
;GGEPLLRKDITELIQAAAGTPGIRSVHLTTNGIFLESAISELQEAGLTGVNISLDTLNPERFKKITRRNGLAQVMTGLDAALATGSLVTKLNVVAMRNFNEDELDRFAGLTKDHEIVVRFIELMPFDSQQIWKTGKFYGVDQIISDLHQAFPHLVIDQGTRTEHNIYRVPGYRGKIAVIPAYSRHLCGACNRIRITADGKILNCLFSDQETSVIDRLRRGASDGEIAELMKTAMRKKLKNGWEAQKAGAEQRNSMTQIGG
;
A
#
# COMPACT_ATOMS: atom_id res chain seq x y z
N GLY A 1 -2.11 0.66 13.22
CA GLY A 1 -2.71 -0.41 12.43
C GLY A 1 -4.22 -0.35 12.44
N GLY A 2 -4.85 -1.02 11.51
CA GLY A 2 -6.28 -1.02 11.30
C GLY A 2 -6.73 0.07 10.32
N GLU A 3 -8.06 0.32 10.27
CA GLU A 3 -8.66 1.28 9.34
C GLU A 3 -8.48 2.72 9.84
N PRO A 4 -7.74 3.57 9.11
CA PRO A 4 -7.48 4.94 9.56
C PRO A 4 -8.74 5.82 9.62
N LEU A 5 -9.75 5.55 8.78
CA LEU A 5 -11.00 6.34 8.78
C LEU A 5 -11.90 6.09 9.99
N LEU A 6 -11.55 5.12 10.85
CA LEU A 6 -12.18 4.96 12.17
C LEU A 6 -11.54 5.84 13.25
N ARG A 7 -10.41 6.48 12.94
CA ARG A 7 -9.70 7.34 13.86
C ARG A 7 -10.35 8.74 13.88
N LYS A 8 -10.76 9.22 15.06
CA LYS A 8 -11.51 10.48 15.20
C LYS A 8 -10.70 11.72 14.82
N ASP A 9 -9.38 11.68 15.04
CA ASP A 9 -8.44 12.78 14.78
C ASP A 9 -7.65 12.60 13.48
N ILE A 10 -8.17 11.82 12.50
CA ILE A 10 -7.46 11.56 11.24
C ILE A 10 -7.26 12.84 10.43
N THR A 11 -8.25 13.71 10.40
CA THR A 11 -8.22 14.99 9.68
C THR A 11 -7.13 15.91 10.25
N GLU A 12 -7.05 16.02 11.58
CA GLU A 12 -6.02 16.79 12.27
C GLU A 12 -4.61 16.27 11.96
N LEU A 13 -4.44 14.94 11.91
CA LEU A 13 -3.16 14.33 11.56
C LEU A 13 -2.75 14.60 10.11
N ILE A 14 -3.70 14.56 9.17
CA ILE A 14 -3.45 14.90 7.76
C ILE A 14 -3.07 16.37 7.64
N GLN A 15 -3.80 17.25 8.29
CA GLN A 15 -3.53 18.70 8.31
C GLN A 15 -2.14 19.00 8.88
N ALA A 16 -1.78 18.39 10.00
CA ALA A 16 -0.46 18.54 10.61
C ALA A 16 0.65 18.05 9.67
N ALA A 17 0.45 16.90 9.04
CA ALA A 17 1.40 16.36 8.07
C ALA A 17 1.53 17.28 6.83
N ALA A 18 0.42 17.72 6.25
CA ALA A 18 0.39 18.58 5.08
C ALA A 18 1.02 19.97 5.36
N GLY A 19 0.82 20.51 6.57
CA GLY A 19 1.40 21.77 7.02
C GLY A 19 2.89 21.69 7.40
N THR A 20 3.47 20.49 7.46
CA THR A 20 4.88 20.32 7.84
C THR A 20 5.81 20.69 6.70
N PRO A 21 6.75 21.65 6.87
CA PRO A 21 7.69 22.05 5.83
C PRO A 21 8.49 20.85 5.29
N GLY A 22 8.55 20.73 3.96
CA GLY A 22 9.26 19.65 3.28
C GLY A 22 8.38 18.42 2.95
N ILE A 23 7.20 18.27 3.53
CA ILE A 23 6.22 17.27 3.09
C ILE A 23 5.59 17.75 1.78
N ARG A 24 5.70 16.93 0.73
CA ARG A 24 5.19 17.28 -0.61
C ARG A 24 3.83 16.67 -0.90
N SER A 25 3.52 15.56 -0.26
CA SER A 25 2.27 14.83 -0.46
C SER A 25 1.91 14.02 0.78
N VAL A 26 0.63 13.96 1.06
CA VAL A 26 0.05 13.14 2.14
C VAL A 26 -0.89 12.14 1.51
N HIS A 27 -0.64 10.85 1.75
CA HIS A 27 -1.45 9.76 1.22
C HIS A 27 -2.05 8.93 2.35
N LEU A 28 -3.28 8.49 2.18
CA LEU A 28 -3.98 7.60 3.09
C LEU A 28 -4.14 6.22 2.46
N THR A 29 -3.99 5.15 3.23
CA THR A 29 -4.36 3.79 2.81
C THR A 29 -5.58 3.35 3.61
N THR A 30 -6.65 2.94 2.94
CA THR A 30 -7.95 2.61 3.55
C THR A 30 -8.58 1.40 2.88
N ASN A 31 -9.48 0.72 3.60
CA ASN A 31 -10.37 -0.30 3.02
C ASN A 31 -11.52 0.30 2.17
N GLY A 32 -11.67 1.62 2.15
CA GLY A 32 -12.61 2.35 1.31
C GLY A 32 -14.06 2.44 1.81
N ILE A 33 -14.45 1.70 2.86
CA ILE A 33 -15.86 1.62 3.30
C ILE A 33 -16.41 2.98 3.75
N PHE A 34 -15.57 3.81 4.39
CA PHE A 34 -15.97 5.13 4.90
C PHE A 34 -15.49 6.28 4.03
N LEU A 35 -14.90 5.98 2.87
CA LEU A 35 -14.19 6.97 2.07
C LEU A 35 -15.15 8.01 1.46
N GLU A 36 -16.31 7.57 0.95
CA GLU A 36 -17.32 8.47 0.38
C GLU A 36 -17.69 9.61 1.33
N SER A 37 -17.97 9.30 2.58
CA SER A 37 -18.39 10.30 3.57
C SER A 37 -17.25 11.19 4.09
N ALA A 38 -15.99 10.74 3.95
CA ALA A 38 -14.83 11.43 4.52
C ALA A 38 -14.03 12.22 3.49
N ILE A 39 -14.15 11.91 2.20
CA ILE A 39 -13.19 12.36 1.17
C ILE A 39 -13.05 13.88 1.08
N SER A 40 -14.16 14.63 1.17
CA SER A 40 -14.14 16.09 1.08
C SER A 40 -13.35 16.72 2.24
N GLU A 41 -13.64 16.28 3.47
CA GLU A 41 -12.95 16.77 4.68
C GLU A 41 -11.46 16.42 4.66
N LEU A 42 -11.10 15.20 4.23
CA LEU A 42 -9.72 14.77 4.11
C LEU A 42 -8.96 15.60 3.06
N GLN A 43 -9.61 15.97 1.97
CA GLN A 43 -9.05 16.80 0.91
C GLN A 43 -8.80 18.24 1.40
N GLU A 44 -9.76 18.80 2.11
CA GLU A 44 -9.64 20.12 2.74
C GLU A 44 -8.51 20.15 3.79
N ALA A 45 -8.27 19.03 4.49
CA ALA A 45 -7.15 18.87 5.40
C ALA A 45 -5.79 18.75 4.72
N GLY A 46 -5.74 18.62 3.38
CA GLY A 46 -4.49 18.53 2.62
C GLY A 46 -4.11 17.13 2.16
N LEU A 47 -5.06 16.17 2.14
CA LEU A 47 -4.83 14.87 1.52
C LEU A 47 -4.59 15.05 0.03
N THR A 48 -3.51 14.46 -0.50
CA THR A 48 -3.13 14.54 -1.92
C THR A 48 -3.30 13.21 -2.65
N GLY A 49 -3.51 12.12 -1.95
CA GLY A 49 -3.77 10.84 -2.58
C GLY A 49 -4.34 9.80 -1.65
N VAL A 50 -5.02 8.82 -2.24
CA VAL A 50 -5.63 7.71 -1.52
C VAL A 50 -5.24 6.37 -2.15
N ASN A 51 -4.92 5.40 -1.29
CA ASN A 51 -4.71 4.02 -1.69
C ASN A 51 -5.88 3.19 -1.13
N ILE A 52 -6.71 2.64 -2.00
CA ILE A 52 -7.83 1.81 -1.60
C ILE A 52 -7.40 0.35 -1.71
N SER A 53 -7.62 -0.43 -0.67
CA SER A 53 -7.33 -1.87 -0.67
C SER A 53 -8.57 -2.66 -1.01
N LEU A 54 -8.54 -3.39 -2.14
CA LEU A 54 -9.67 -4.18 -2.63
C LEU A 54 -9.17 -5.38 -3.44
N ASP A 55 -9.30 -6.57 -2.89
CA ASP A 55 -8.72 -7.79 -3.49
C ASP A 55 -9.68 -8.51 -4.46
N THR A 56 -10.93 -8.11 -4.56
CA THR A 56 -11.91 -8.73 -5.49
C THR A 56 -13.07 -7.80 -5.81
N LEU A 57 -13.56 -7.87 -7.04
CA LEU A 57 -14.78 -7.22 -7.53
C LEU A 57 -16.01 -8.14 -7.45
N ASN A 58 -15.85 -9.34 -6.89
CA ASN A 58 -16.91 -10.31 -6.69
C ASN A 58 -17.47 -10.21 -5.26
N PRO A 59 -18.78 -9.92 -5.06
CA PRO A 59 -19.37 -9.73 -3.73
C PRO A 59 -19.21 -10.94 -2.80
N GLU A 60 -19.33 -12.16 -3.34
CA GLU A 60 -19.23 -13.37 -2.53
C GLU A 60 -17.77 -13.62 -2.08
N ARG A 61 -16.81 -13.40 -2.97
CA ARG A 61 -15.37 -13.45 -2.63
C ARG A 61 -15.02 -12.37 -1.62
N PHE A 62 -15.55 -11.15 -1.80
CA PHE A 62 -15.35 -10.04 -0.88
C PHE A 62 -15.86 -10.40 0.53
N LYS A 63 -17.09 -10.91 0.63
CA LYS A 63 -17.66 -11.39 1.89
C LYS A 63 -16.81 -12.50 2.52
N LYS A 64 -16.32 -13.43 1.71
CA LYS A 64 -15.50 -14.56 2.18
C LYS A 64 -14.17 -14.09 2.80
N ILE A 65 -13.47 -13.12 2.16
CA ILE A 65 -12.15 -12.68 2.63
C ILE A 65 -12.25 -11.65 3.76
N THR A 66 -13.21 -10.73 3.68
CA THR A 66 -13.38 -9.65 4.66
C THR A 66 -14.28 -10.02 5.83
N ARG A 67 -15.06 -11.10 5.69
CA ARG A 67 -16.14 -11.53 6.60
C ARG A 67 -17.26 -10.48 6.77
N ARG A 68 -17.40 -9.56 5.81
CA ARG A 68 -18.37 -8.46 5.83
C ARG A 68 -18.99 -8.26 4.44
N ASN A 69 -20.21 -7.78 4.41
CA ASN A 69 -20.80 -7.20 3.20
C ASN A 69 -20.34 -5.73 3.15
N GLY A 70 -19.83 -5.25 2.03
CA GLY A 70 -19.32 -3.87 1.97
C GLY A 70 -18.71 -3.51 0.62
N LEU A 71 -18.73 -4.41 -0.37
CA LEU A 71 -18.14 -4.12 -1.69
C LEU A 71 -18.77 -2.89 -2.34
N ALA A 72 -20.10 -2.74 -2.25
CA ALA A 72 -20.79 -1.58 -2.82
C ALA A 72 -20.28 -0.26 -2.20
N GLN A 73 -20.10 -0.21 -0.88
CA GLN A 73 -19.58 0.96 -0.19
C GLN A 73 -18.13 1.28 -0.61
N VAL A 74 -17.29 0.24 -0.79
CA VAL A 74 -15.93 0.43 -1.30
C VAL A 74 -15.94 1.01 -2.71
N MET A 75 -16.82 0.52 -3.58
CA MET A 75 -16.97 1.05 -4.96
C MET A 75 -17.46 2.48 -4.95
N THR A 76 -18.47 2.82 -4.14
CA THR A 76 -18.91 4.22 -3.98
C THR A 76 -17.80 5.12 -3.45
N GLY A 77 -17.00 4.64 -2.50
CA GLY A 77 -15.82 5.36 -2.01
C GLY A 77 -14.74 5.55 -3.08
N LEU A 78 -14.53 4.57 -3.96
CA LEU A 78 -13.65 4.68 -5.11
C LEU A 78 -14.15 5.74 -6.10
N ASP A 79 -15.45 5.68 -6.44
CA ASP A 79 -16.07 6.64 -7.35
C ASP A 79 -15.99 8.07 -6.81
N ALA A 80 -16.23 8.25 -5.50
CA ALA A 80 -16.07 9.54 -4.84
C ALA A 80 -14.64 10.07 -4.92
N ALA A 81 -13.63 9.22 -4.70
CA ALA A 81 -12.24 9.62 -4.83
C ALA A 81 -11.87 10.01 -6.26
N LEU A 82 -12.35 9.27 -7.26
CA LEU A 82 -12.13 9.56 -8.68
C LEU A 82 -12.83 10.85 -9.11
N ALA A 83 -14.03 11.12 -8.59
CA ALA A 83 -14.80 12.32 -8.89
C ALA A 83 -14.13 13.61 -8.41
N THR A 84 -13.21 13.56 -7.44
CA THR A 84 -12.47 14.74 -6.98
C THR A 84 -11.57 15.34 -8.08
N GLY A 85 -11.08 14.53 -9.01
CA GLY A 85 -10.19 14.90 -10.10
C GLY A 85 -8.80 15.40 -9.70
N SER A 86 -8.54 15.61 -8.41
CA SER A 86 -7.27 16.16 -7.90
C SER A 86 -6.49 15.19 -7.03
N LEU A 87 -7.13 14.14 -6.50
CA LEU A 87 -6.47 13.12 -5.70
C LEU A 87 -5.78 12.05 -6.56
N VAL A 88 -4.54 11.74 -6.21
CA VAL A 88 -3.85 10.57 -6.78
C VAL A 88 -4.50 9.30 -6.23
N THR A 89 -5.39 8.71 -7.01
CA THR A 89 -6.13 7.51 -6.60
C THR A 89 -5.41 6.24 -7.04
N LYS A 90 -5.16 5.35 -6.10
CA LYS A 90 -4.54 4.05 -6.33
C LYS A 90 -5.39 2.93 -5.74
N LEU A 91 -5.53 1.84 -6.48
CA LEU A 91 -6.22 0.63 -6.03
C LEU A 91 -5.20 -0.48 -5.81
N ASN A 92 -5.11 -0.98 -4.59
CA ASN A 92 -4.23 -2.08 -4.22
C ASN A 92 -4.98 -3.39 -4.28
N VAL A 93 -4.46 -4.34 -5.03
CA VAL A 93 -5.00 -5.69 -5.20
C VAL A 93 -3.90 -6.68 -4.87
N VAL A 94 -4.03 -7.43 -3.79
CA VAL A 94 -3.14 -8.57 -3.55
C VAL A 94 -3.56 -9.69 -4.50
N ALA A 95 -2.71 -9.97 -5.49
CA ALA A 95 -2.99 -10.98 -6.51
C ALA A 95 -2.74 -12.39 -5.96
N MET A 96 -3.72 -13.28 -6.09
CA MET A 96 -3.70 -14.62 -5.51
C MET A 96 -4.25 -15.65 -6.48
N ARG A 97 -3.52 -16.78 -6.64
CA ARG A 97 -4.02 -17.95 -7.39
C ARG A 97 -5.26 -18.55 -6.74
N ASN A 98 -6.15 -19.06 -7.56
CA ASN A 98 -7.41 -19.71 -7.14
C ASN A 98 -8.27 -18.79 -6.24
N PHE A 99 -8.12 -17.47 -6.42
CA PHE A 99 -8.93 -16.50 -5.69
C PHE A 99 -9.37 -15.32 -6.57
N ASN A 100 -8.44 -14.56 -7.17
CA ASN A 100 -8.75 -13.36 -7.96
C ASN A 100 -7.92 -13.23 -9.25
N GLU A 101 -7.19 -14.26 -9.64
CA GLU A 101 -6.40 -14.28 -10.87
C GLU A 101 -7.26 -14.10 -12.13
N ASP A 102 -8.52 -14.50 -12.04
CA ASP A 102 -9.53 -14.36 -13.10
C ASP A 102 -10.18 -12.95 -13.14
N GLU A 103 -9.76 -12.03 -12.27
CA GLU A 103 -10.29 -10.66 -12.21
C GLU A 103 -9.25 -9.60 -12.65
N LEU A 104 -8.04 -10.01 -13.09
CA LEU A 104 -6.98 -9.08 -13.48
C LEU A 104 -7.41 -8.12 -14.59
N ASP A 105 -8.10 -8.63 -15.60
CA ASP A 105 -8.62 -7.86 -16.74
C ASP A 105 -9.68 -6.85 -16.29
N ARG A 106 -10.57 -7.24 -15.39
CA ARG A 106 -11.63 -6.39 -14.84
C ARG A 106 -11.05 -5.26 -13.99
N PHE A 107 -10.07 -5.56 -13.13
CA PHE A 107 -9.36 -4.56 -12.35
C PHE A 107 -8.57 -3.60 -13.26
N ALA A 108 -7.82 -4.15 -14.21
CA ALA A 108 -7.08 -3.35 -15.19
C ALA A 108 -8.03 -2.49 -16.05
N GLY A 109 -9.22 -3.00 -16.36
CA GLY A 109 -10.27 -2.30 -17.09
C GLY A 109 -10.71 -0.97 -16.42
N LEU A 110 -10.60 -0.84 -15.10
CA LEU A 110 -10.90 0.41 -14.39
C LEU A 110 -9.98 1.56 -14.84
N THR A 111 -8.81 1.26 -15.39
CA THR A 111 -7.89 2.28 -15.89
C THR A 111 -8.31 2.87 -17.23
N LYS A 112 -9.36 2.32 -17.89
CA LYS A 112 -9.81 2.77 -19.20
C LYS A 112 -10.31 4.22 -19.15
N ASP A 113 -11.24 4.49 -18.28
CA ASP A 113 -11.97 5.75 -18.24
C ASP A 113 -11.54 6.67 -17.09
N HIS A 114 -10.68 6.19 -16.17
CA HIS A 114 -10.27 6.89 -14.96
C HIS A 114 -8.76 7.05 -14.84
N GLU A 115 -8.32 8.17 -14.29
CA GLU A 115 -6.90 8.41 -13.92
C GLU A 115 -6.56 7.70 -12.61
N ILE A 116 -6.63 6.38 -12.61
CA ILE A 116 -6.34 5.50 -11.47
C ILE A 116 -5.07 4.69 -11.74
N VAL A 117 -4.34 4.35 -10.68
CA VAL A 117 -3.28 3.35 -10.75
C VAL A 117 -3.75 2.06 -10.07
N VAL A 118 -4.04 1.04 -10.84
CA VAL A 118 -4.32 -0.30 -10.31
C VAL A 118 -3.01 -1.01 -10.05
N ARG A 119 -2.79 -1.43 -8.81
CA ARG A 119 -1.53 -2.03 -8.34
C ARG A 119 -1.76 -3.49 -7.95
N PHE A 120 -1.29 -4.41 -8.75
CA PHE A 120 -1.25 -5.83 -8.42
C PHE A 120 -0.01 -6.11 -7.56
N ILE A 121 -0.20 -6.64 -6.38
CA ILE A 121 0.83 -6.83 -5.36
C ILE A 121 1.00 -8.33 -5.13
N GLU A 122 2.24 -8.83 -5.21
CA GLU A 122 2.53 -10.20 -4.82
C GLU A 122 2.14 -10.46 -3.37
N LEU A 123 1.53 -11.62 -3.12
CA LEU A 123 1.22 -12.08 -1.77
C LEU A 123 2.49 -12.25 -0.94
N MET A 124 2.48 -11.72 0.27
CA MET A 124 3.58 -11.82 1.23
C MET A 124 3.21 -12.77 2.40
N PRO A 125 4.14 -13.55 2.95
CA PRO A 125 3.88 -14.55 3.98
C PRO A 125 3.81 -13.94 5.40
N PHE A 126 2.91 -12.96 5.63
CA PHE A 126 2.76 -12.28 6.92
C PHE A 126 1.60 -12.78 7.79
N ASP A 127 0.89 -13.80 7.37
CA ASP A 127 -0.29 -14.31 8.06
C ASP A 127 -0.01 -15.63 8.79
N SER A 128 1.07 -15.72 9.54
CA SER A 128 1.54 -16.99 10.14
C SER A 128 1.75 -18.10 9.10
N GLN A 129 2.00 -17.70 7.84
CA GLN A 129 2.16 -18.57 6.67
C GLN A 129 0.89 -19.37 6.28
N GLN A 130 -0.27 -19.05 6.81
CA GLN A 130 -1.50 -19.80 6.53
C GLN A 130 -1.92 -19.64 5.06
N ILE A 131 -2.09 -18.41 4.56
CA ILE A 131 -2.44 -18.18 3.16
C ILE A 131 -1.31 -18.62 2.23
N TRP A 132 -0.04 -18.40 2.63
CA TRP A 132 1.12 -18.84 1.89
C TRP A 132 1.16 -20.37 1.69
N LYS A 133 0.81 -21.14 2.73
CA LYS A 133 0.75 -22.61 2.67
C LYS A 133 -0.37 -23.15 1.77
N THR A 134 -1.35 -22.33 1.41
CA THR A 134 -2.48 -22.75 0.55
C THR A 134 -2.15 -22.78 -0.94
N GLY A 135 -0.90 -22.53 -1.35
CA GLY A 135 -0.50 -22.49 -2.76
C GLY A 135 -1.07 -21.31 -3.56
N LYS A 136 -1.52 -20.26 -2.89
CA LYS A 136 -2.12 -19.07 -3.53
C LYS A 136 -1.09 -18.06 -4.03
N PHE A 137 0.19 -18.36 -3.97
CA PHE A 137 1.21 -17.47 -4.49
C PHE A 137 1.05 -17.29 -6.00
N TYR A 138 1.03 -16.02 -6.41
CA TYR A 138 0.90 -15.61 -7.79
C TYR A 138 2.01 -14.58 -8.05
N GLY A 139 3.09 -15.04 -8.70
CA GLY A 139 4.32 -14.28 -8.85
C GLY A 139 4.23 -13.21 -9.93
N VAL A 140 5.10 -12.22 -9.84
CA VAL A 140 5.13 -11.04 -10.73
C VAL A 140 5.20 -11.41 -12.22
N ASP A 141 6.02 -12.39 -12.59
CA ASP A 141 6.18 -12.79 -13.99
C ASP A 141 4.89 -13.38 -14.58
N GLN A 142 4.16 -14.15 -13.76
CA GLN A 142 2.88 -14.70 -14.19
C GLN A 142 1.80 -13.62 -14.28
N ILE A 143 1.74 -12.69 -13.30
CA ILE A 143 0.82 -11.54 -13.33
C ILE A 143 1.05 -10.73 -14.62
N ILE A 144 2.31 -10.45 -14.95
CA ILE A 144 2.66 -9.71 -16.18
C ILE A 144 2.26 -10.49 -17.43
N SER A 145 2.54 -11.80 -17.47
CA SER A 145 2.17 -12.67 -18.58
C SER A 145 0.66 -12.66 -18.84
N ASP A 146 -0.14 -12.82 -17.77
CA ASP A 146 -1.59 -12.87 -17.88
C ASP A 146 -2.19 -11.49 -18.24
N LEU A 147 -1.57 -10.39 -17.76
CA LEU A 147 -1.93 -9.04 -18.20
C LEU A 147 -1.63 -8.82 -19.68
N HIS A 148 -0.51 -9.33 -20.22
CA HIS A 148 -0.22 -9.27 -21.66
C HIS A 148 -1.17 -10.13 -22.48
N GLN A 149 -1.62 -11.26 -21.94
CA GLN A 149 -2.62 -12.09 -22.59
C GLN A 149 -3.98 -11.37 -22.68
N ALA A 150 -4.40 -10.72 -21.59
CA ALA A 150 -5.65 -9.94 -21.54
C ALA A 150 -5.57 -8.65 -22.38
N PHE A 151 -4.40 -8.02 -22.43
CA PHE A 151 -4.14 -6.77 -23.13
C PHE A 151 -2.91 -6.90 -24.05
N PRO A 152 -3.04 -7.43 -25.28
CA PRO A 152 -1.92 -7.68 -26.18
C PRO A 152 -1.10 -6.44 -26.55
N HIS A 153 -1.69 -5.24 -26.42
CA HIS A 153 -1.04 -3.95 -26.68
C HIS A 153 -0.52 -3.26 -25.40
N LEU A 154 -0.44 -3.99 -24.27
CA LEU A 154 0.10 -3.46 -23.03
C LEU A 154 1.56 -3.02 -23.24
N VAL A 155 1.88 -1.78 -22.89
CA VAL A 155 3.24 -1.22 -23.02
C VAL A 155 3.80 -0.84 -21.66
N ILE A 156 5.12 -0.93 -21.52
CA ILE A 156 5.83 -0.43 -20.34
C ILE A 156 5.74 1.10 -20.36
N ASP A 157 5.31 1.68 -19.24
CA ASP A 157 5.35 3.12 -19.00
C ASP A 157 6.55 3.45 -18.08
N GLN A 158 7.07 4.67 -18.20
CA GLN A 158 8.14 5.12 -17.33
C GLN A 158 7.59 5.40 -15.93
N GLY A 159 8.04 4.62 -14.95
CA GLY A 159 7.75 4.81 -13.53
C GLY A 159 8.86 5.56 -12.80
N THR A 160 8.61 5.96 -11.56
CA THR A 160 9.67 6.42 -10.66
C THR A 160 10.56 5.23 -10.27
N ARG A 161 11.83 5.47 -9.91
CA ARG A 161 12.79 4.41 -9.51
C ARG A 161 12.32 3.52 -8.34
N THR A 162 11.29 3.94 -7.61
CA THR A 162 10.73 3.22 -6.45
C THR A 162 9.38 2.57 -6.75
N GLU A 163 8.81 2.89 -7.89
CA GLU A 163 7.56 2.32 -8.39
C GLU A 163 7.92 1.37 -9.52
N HIS A 164 7.74 0.21 -9.32
CA HIS A 164 7.71 -1.07 -9.97
C HIS A 164 7.39 -1.01 -11.47
N ASN A 165 7.32 -2.14 -12.12
CA ASN A 165 6.91 -2.27 -13.49
C ASN A 165 5.55 -1.58 -13.69
N ILE A 166 5.56 -0.41 -14.31
CA ILE A 166 4.35 0.34 -14.65
C ILE A 166 4.05 0.09 -16.12
N TYR A 167 2.78 -0.19 -16.37
CA TYR A 167 2.25 -0.48 -17.69
C TYR A 167 1.09 0.46 -18.01
N ARG A 168 0.86 0.65 -19.30
CA ARG A 168 -0.31 1.34 -19.83
C ARG A 168 -0.91 0.54 -20.98
N VAL A 169 -2.22 0.47 -21.01
CA VAL A 169 -2.95 0.05 -22.23
C VAL A 169 -3.11 1.30 -23.09
N PRO A 170 -2.67 1.30 -24.37
CA PRO A 170 -2.85 2.45 -25.25
C PRO A 170 -4.31 2.88 -25.33
N GLY A 171 -4.57 4.18 -25.18
CA GLY A 171 -5.91 4.75 -25.15
C GLY A 171 -6.60 4.74 -23.76
N TYR A 172 -6.02 4.10 -22.75
CA TYR A 172 -6.52 4.14 -21.38
C TYR A 172 -5.95 5.35 -20.62
N ARG A 173 -6.75 5.93 -19.73
CA ARG A 173 -6.37 7.13 -18.95
C ARG A 173 -5.44 6.81 -17.79
N GLY A 174 -5.68 5.70 -17.11
CA GLY A 174 -4.92 5.27 -15.95
C GLY A 174 -3.75 4.34 -16.27
N LYS A 175 -3.17 3.77 -15.25
CA LYS A 175 -1.97 2.92 -15.31
C LYS A 175 -2.15 1.64 -14.51
N ILE A 176 -1.38 0.63 -14.86
CA ILE A 176 -1.29 -0.64 -14.16
C ILE A 176 0.12 -0.73 -13.57
N ALA A 177 0.25 -1.11 -12.30
CA ALA A 177 1.53 -1.37 -11.68
C ALA A 177 1.56 -2.80 -11.12
N VAL A 178 2.70 -3.50 -11.30
CA VAL A 178 2.91 -4.82 -10.70
C VAL A 178 4.03 -4.71 -9.67
N ILE A 179 3.72 -5.03 -8.40
CA ILE A 179 4.60 -4.84 -7.26
C ILE A 179 5.21 -6.18 -6.83
N PRO A 180 6.52 -6.41 -7.06
CA PRO A 180 7.22 -7.63 -6.67
C PRO A 180 7.50 -7.63 -5.16
N ALA A 181 6.45 -7.69 -4.34
CA ALA A 181 6.56 -7.55 -2.89
C ALA A 181 7.31 -8.72 -2.23
N TYR A 182 7.14 -9.94 -2.76
CA TYR A 182 7.86 -11.11 -2.30
C TYR A 182 9.20 -11.29 -3.03
N SER A 183 9.22 -11.21 -4.35
CA SER A 183 10.44 -11.37 -5.16
C SER A 183 11.46 -10.24 -4.96
N ARG A 184 11.06 -9.10 -4.39
CA ARG A 184 11.92 -8.05 -3.83
C ARG A 184 12.95 -7.44 -4.79
N HIS A 185 12.71 -7.46 -6.09
CA HIS A 185 13.64 -6.97 -7.11
C HIS A 185 14.05 -5.49 -6.91
N LEU A 186 13.26 -4.73 -6.14
CA LEU A 186 13.43 -3.28 -5.94
C LEU A 186 13.97 -2.88 -4.57
N CYS A 187 14.36 -3.84 -3.74
CA CYS A 187 14.88 -3.55 -2.40
C CYS A 187 16.11 -2.64 -2.39
N GLY A 188 16.98 -2.75 -3.39
CA GLY A 188 18.21 -1.95 -3.49
C GLY A 188 17.99 -0.44 -3.62
N ALA A 189 16.84 -0.01 -4.15
CA ALA A 189 16.46 1.40 -4.32
C ALA A 189 15.44 1.88 -3.26
N CYS A 190 15.12 1.07 -2.25
CA CYS A 190 14.09 1.37 -1.27
C CYS A 190 14.52 2.46 -0.28
N ASN A 191 13.82 3.60 -0.32
CA ASN A 191 14.02 4.75 0.58
C ASN A 191 12.95 4.86 1.67
N ARG A 192 12.12 3.81 1.89
CA ARG A 192 11.00 3.84 2.83
C ARG A 192 11.48 3.73 4.27
N ILE A 193 10.85 4.51 5.14
CA ILE A 193 10.87 4.39 6.59
C ILE A 193 9.42 4.24 7.06
N ARG A 194 9.20 3.50 8.13
CA ARG A 194 7.88 3.31 8.73
C ARG A 194 7.92 3.70 10.20
N ILE A 195 6.80 4.21 10.67
CA ILE A 195 6.53 4.37 12.09
C ILE A 195 5.34 3.48 12.41
N THR A 196 5.52 2.57 13.34
CA THR A 196 4.48 1.65 13.79
C THR A 196 3.45 2.38 14.67
N ALA A 197 2.26 1.78 14.84
CA ALA A 197 1.21 2.38 15.66
C ALA A 197 1.61 2.58 17.13
N ASP A 198 2.56 1.78 17.63
CA ASP A 198 3.15 1.89 18.97
C ASP A 198 4.39 2.79 19.01
N GLY A 199 4.65 3.58 17.96
CA GLY A 199 5.65 4.63 17.93
C GLY A 199 7.10 4.17 17.80
N LYS A 200 7.33 3.09 17.04
CA LYS A 200 8.67 2.58 16.74
C LYS A 200 9.03 2.79 15.27
N ILE A 201 10.29 3.08 15.01
CA ILE A 201 10.82 3.13 13.64
C ILE A 201 11.14 1.73 13.16
N LEU A 202 10.69 1.45 11.94
CA LEU A 202 11.01 0.27 11.17
C LEU A 202 11.62 0.68 9.83
N ASN A 203 12.89 0.39 9.62
CA ASN A 203 13.62 0.77 8.40
C ASN A 203 13.43 -0.20 7.23
N CYS A 204 12.95 -1.42 7.50
CA CYS A 204 12.62 -2.42 6.47
C CYS A 204 11.37 -3.20 6.88
N LEU A 205 10.49 -3.49 5.91
CA LEU A 205 9.28 -4.28 6.14
C LEU A 205 9.58 -5.69 6.67
N PHE A 206 10.70 -6.25 6.26
CA PHE A 206 11.13 -7.61 6.59
C PHE A 206 12.07 -7.68 7.80
N SER A 207 12.35 -6.54 8.46
CA SER A 207 13.18 -6.49 9.67
C SER A 207 12.32 -6.62 10.91
N ASP A 208 12.84 -7.31 11.91
CA ASP A 208 12.32 -7.34 13.28
C ASP A 208 12.96 -6.25 14.16
N GLN A 209 14.02 -5.59 13.64
CA GLN A 209 14.70 -4.53 14.38
C GLN A 209 13.87 -3.26 14.42
N GLU A 210 13.44 -2.90 15.61
CA GLU A 210 12.66 -1.71 15.90
C GLU A 210 13.45 -0.72 16.76
N THR A 211 13.23 0.57 16.52
CA THR A 211 13.82 1.65 17.33
C THR A 211 12.69 2.50 17.91
N SER A 212 12.52 2.49 19.23
CA SER A 212 11.45 3.26 19.89
C SER A 212 11.69 4.77 19.80
N VAL A 213 10.78 5.48 19.15
CA VAL A 213 10.69 6.95 19.13
C VAL A 213 9.85 7.42 20.30
N ILE A 214 8.75 6.72 20.56
CA ILE A 214 7.79 7.14 21.59
C ILE A 214 8.40 7.20 22.99
N ASP A 215 9.31 6.27 23.32
CA ASP A 215 9.97 6.28 24.62
C ASP A 215 10.93 7.47 24.78
N ARG A 216 11.57 7.89 23.68
CA ARG A 216 12.43 9.08 23.67
C ARG A 216 11.61 10.35 23.83
N LEU A 217 10.51 10.48 23.07
CA LEU A 217 9.59 11.61 23.19
C LEU A 217 9.01 11.74 24.60
N ARG A 218 8.57 10.64 25.20
CA ARG A 218 8.04 10.63 26.59
C ARG A 218 9.07 11.01 27.64
N ARG A 219 10.36 10.84 27.35
CA ARG A 219 11.48 11.28 28.21
C ARG A 219 11.93 12.72 27.92
N GLY A 220 11.21 13.44 27.05
CA GLY A 220 11.50 14.84 26.76
C GLY A 220 12.61 15.04 25.71
N ALA A 221 12.89 14.06 24.87
CA ALA A 221 13.86 14.23 23.79
C ALA A 221 13.47 15.38 22.87
N SER A 222 14.44 16.19 22.49
CA SER A 222 14.29 17.27 21.52
C SER A 222 14.10 16.76 20.09
N ASP A 223 13.55 17.60 19.20
CA ASP A 223 13.40 17.28 17.78
C ASP A 223 14.74 16.90 17.12
N GLY A 224 15.85 17.56 17.55
CA GLY A 224 17.19 17.22 17.07
C GLY A 224 17.62 15.80 17.43
N GLU A 225 17.37 15.38 18.68
CA GLU A 225 17.66 14.01 19.14
C GLU A 225 16.79 12.98 18.42
N ILE A 226 15.52 13.28 18.16
CA ILE A 226 14.63 12.42 17.39
C ILE A 226 15.13 12.31 15.93
N ALA A 227 15.51 13.42 15.31
CA ALA A 227 16.06 13.41 13.95
C ALA A 227 17.34 12.55 13.83
N GLU A 228 18.25 12.63 14.80
CA GLU A 228 19.46 11.78 14.82
C GLU A 228 19.14 10.30 15.07
N LEU A 229 18.14 10.02 15.90
CA LEU A 229 17.63 8.66 16.10
C LEU A 229 17.09 8.07 14.80
N MET A 230 16.29 8.85 14.04
CA MET A 230 15.77 8.45 12.73
C MET A 230 16.89 8.21 11.72
N LYS A 231 17.85 9.12 11.60
CA LYS A 231 19.02 8.95 10.74
C LYS A 231 19.83 7.69 11.09
N THR A 232 20.02 7.44 12.37
CA THR A 232 20.73 6.25 12.86
C THR A 232 19.98 4.97 12.51
N ALA A 233 18.65 4.94 12.68
CA ALA A 233 17.83 3.81 12.27
C ALA A 233 17.92 3.56 10.76
N MET A 234 17.94 4.62 9.94
CA MET A 234 18.08 4.50 8.48
C MET A 234 19.47 4.01 8.04
N ARG A 235 20.54 4.46 8.70
CA ARG A 235 21.92 3.98 8.42
C ARG A 235 22.10 2.48 8.67
N LYS A 236 21.30 1.91 9.59
CA LYS A 236 21.27 0.48 9.89
C LYS A 236 20.46 -0.35 8.89
N LYS A 237 19.85 0.29 7.87
CA LYS A 237 19.08 -0.42 6.84
C LYS A 237 19.97 -1.37 6.07
N LEU A 238 19.59 -2.64 6.02
CA LEU A 238 20.30 -3.66 5.28
C LEU A 238 20.07 -3.50 3.77
N LYS A 239 20.97 -4.06 2.97
CA LYS A 239 21.02 -3.90 1.50
C LYS A 239 19.70 -4.27 0.82
N ASN A 240 19.03 -5.29 1.33
CA ASN A 240 17.76 -5.77 0.78
C ASN A 240 16.90 -6.47 1.83
N GLY A 241 15.66 -6.78 1.47
CA GLY A 241 14.71 -7.45 2.36
C GLY A 241 15.05 -8.91 2.69
N TRP A 242 15.86 -9.59 1.89
CA TRP A 242 16.33 -10.94 2.17
C TRP A 242 17.37 -10.95 3.30
N GLU A 243 18.32 -10.01 3.26
CA GLU A 243 19.29 -9.83 4.35
C GLU A 243 18.57 -9.41 5.64
N ALA A 244 17.60 -8.50 5.54
CA ALA A 244 16.80 -8.06 6.69
C ALA A 244 16.04 -9.22 7.33
N GLN A 245 15.45 -10.11 6.54
CA GLN A 245 14.72 -11.27 7.04
C GLN A 245 15.64 -12.33 7.66
N LYS A 246 16.84 -12.53 7.08
CA LYS A 246 17.84 -13.47 7.64
C LYS A 246 18.44 -12.98 8.95
N ALA A 247 18.58 -11.66 9.11
CA ALA A 247 19.14 -11.07 10.32
C ALA A 247 18.14 -11.02 11.49
N GLY A 248 16.83 -11.17 11.21
CA GLY A 248 15.78 -11.17 12.21
C GLY A 248 15.55 -12.55 12.81
N ALA A 249 15.19 -12.59 14.10
CA ALA A 249 14.90 -13.85 14.82
C ALA A 249 13.45 -14.30 14.65
N GLU A 250 12.51 -13.37 14.43
CA GLU A 250 11.07 -13.66 14.35
C GLU A 250 10.44 -13.07 13.08
N GLN A 251 9.53 -13.84 12.47
CA GLN A 251 8.67 -13.34 11.40
C GLN A 251 7.43 -12.67 12.01
N ARG A 252 7.10 -11.48 11.49
CA ARG A 252 5.87 -10.79 11.88
C ARG A 252 4.64 -11.57 11.44
N ASN A 253 3.64 -11.61 12.30
CA ASN A 253 2.43 -12.39 12.08
C ASN A 253 1.35 -11.63 11.28
N SER A 254 1.45 -10.30 11.14
CA SER A 254 0.44 -9.49 10.47
C SER A 254 0.99 -8.15 9.98
N MET A 255 0.51 -7.71 8.81
CA MET A 255 0.74 -6.37 8.27
C MET A 255 0.14 -5.26 9.16
N THR A 256 -0.91 -5.54 9.91
CA THR A 256 -1.55 -4.57 10.82
C THR A 256 -0.63 -4.10 11.94
N GLN A 257 0.37 -4.90 12.30
CA GLN A 257 1.38 -4.54 13.31
C GLN A 257 2.34 -3.44 12.83
N ILE A 258 2.46 -3.25 11.53
CA ILE A 258 3.44 -2.36 10.90
C ILE A 258 2.81 -1.23 10.08
N GLY A 259 1.54 -1.00 10.26
CA GLY A 259 0.85 0.15 9.69
C GLY A 259 0.37 -0.03 8.26
N GLY A 260 -0.06 -1.26 7.87
CA GLY A 260 -0.57 -1.32 6.52
C GLY A 260 -1.17 -2.56 6.08
#